data_ad8807f37bb57beb7dff86367fa827ac
#
_entry.id   ad8807f37bb57beb7dff86367fa827ac
#
_cell.length_a   1.000
_cell.length_b   1.000
_cell.length_c   1.000
_cell.angle_alpha   90.00
_cell.angle_beta   90.00
_cell.angle_gamma   90.00
#
_symmetry.space_group_name_H-M   'P 1'
#
loop_
_entity.id
_entity.type
_entity.pdbx_description
1 polymer ?
#
loop_
_entity_poly.entity_id
_entity_poly.type
_entity_poly.pdbx_seq_one_letter_code
_entity_poly.pdbx_strand_id
1 'polypeptide(L)'
;MSRPHLPGAKRAVVIGAGSFGTAIAVLLARGGLRTTLQTRTEAQAEILLADRENLVYLPGVELPRELRIEPVSTGLQRADFVFLGVPSHDLAEVIAALPGAGLGRRTAVVSLSKGLVAPDGTPPTIILRERFGSDRVACLGGPAHAEEMVTAGAGLVAASTDEDLAESLAGVFTRAGIVCELSNDPIGVELAGAAKNAAALASGATEAQGLNAAGAAAGHIFAEIWRFAEANGGRPESMIGLAGTGDLVATALAPQSRNRRAGELLAEGVPASEIHGRVGQAVEALESVPLMARALERAGFEAPVTSALAKLISGELPLEDWVALVRATVPPRAGWGRPSSPGFWLRLRDWFAAPFRRRATARPAVAAASPLPRTERFRMPERMRWRCRARR
;
A
#
# COMPACT_ATOMS: atom_id res chain seq x y z
N MET A 1 18.20 -24.25 1.14
CA MET A 1 19.53 -24.04 0.51
C MET A 1 19.77 -22.53 0.42
N SER A 2 20.69 -21.99 1.23
CA SER A 2 21.07 -20.59 1.24
C SER A 2 21.74 -20.24 -0.10
N ARG A 3 21.19 -19.26 -0.83
CA ARG A 3 21.86 -18.75 -2.04
C ARG A 3 23.04 -17.89 -1.60
N PRO A 4 24.27 -18.13 -2.07
CA PRO A 4 25.42 -17.30 -1.73
C PRO A 4 25.19 -15.88 -2.25
N HIS A 5 25.59 -14.86 -1.46
CA HIS A 5 25.59 -13.47 -1.92
C HIS A 5 26.44 -13.33 -3.17
N LEU A 6 25.87 -12.77 -4.24
CA LEU A 6 26.62 -12.42 -5.42
C LEU A 6 27.68 -11.35 -5.08
N PRO A 7 28.91 -11.41 -5.62
CA PRO A 7 29.88 -10.34 -5.47
C PRO A 7 29.27 -9.02 -5.97
N GLY A 8 29.23 -7.99 -5.11
CA GLY A 8 28.61 -6.70 -5.45
C GLY A 8 27.12 -6.58 -5.09
N ALA A 9 26.54 -7.56 -4.35
CA ALA A 9 25.16 -7.48 -3.90
C ALA A 9 24.88 -6.17 -3.11
N LYS A 10 23.81 -5.46 -3.51
CA LYS A 10 23.32 -4.24 -2.83
C LYS A 10 23.01 -4.51 -1.37
N ARG A 11 23.12 -3.48 -0.55
CA ARG A 11 22.87 -3.53 0.90
C ARG A 11 21.55 -2.86 1.22
N ALA A 12 20.74 -3.54 2.01
CA ALA A 12 19.47 -3.02 2.51
C ALA A 12 19.48 -2.96 4.04
N VAL A 13 18.94 -1.89 4.59
CA VAL A 13 18.65 -1.77 6.02
C VAL A 13 17.15 -1.59 6.16
N VAL A 14 16.51 -2.38 6.99
CA VAL A 14 15.10 -2.26 7.37
C VAL A 14 15.04 -1.75 8.79
N ILE A 15 14.55 -0.55 8.99
CA ILE A 15 14.36 0.07 10.31
C ILE A 15 12.95 -0.29 10.80
N GLY A 16 12.88 -1.08 11.87
CA GLY A 16 11.64 -1.54 12.48
C GLY A 16 11.38 -3.04 12.27
N ALA A 17 11.42 -3.78 13.37
CA ALA A 17 11.21 -5.22 13.44
C ALA A 17 9.78 -5.59 13.85
N GLY A 18 8.78 -4.86 13.34
CA GLY A 18 7.36 -5.26 13.38
C GLY A 18 7.05 -6.33 12.33
N SER A 19 5.78 -6.76 12.24
CA SER A 19 5.37 -7.83 11.31
C SER A 19 5.81 -7.55 9.86
N PHE A 20 5.45 -6.38 9.32
CA PHE A 20 5.74 -6.05 7.93
C PHE A 20 7.22 -5.79 7.68
N GLY A 21 7.90 -5.05 8.57
CA GLY A 21 9.35 -4.82 8.46
C GLY A 21 10.17 -6.11 8.50
N THR A 22 9.83 -7.05 9.40
CA THR A 22 10.48 -8.37 9.46
C THR A 22 10.25 -9.17 8.17
N ALA A 23 9.01 -9.20 7.66
CA ALA A 23 8.68 -9.91 6.43
C ALA A 23 9.44 -9.32 5.21
N ILE A 24 9.50 -7.99 5.09
CA ILE A 24 10.28 -7.32 4.05
C ILE A 24 11.77 -7.67 4.17
N ALA A 25 12.35 -7.66 5.38
CA ALA A 25 13.74 -8.02 5.58
C ALA A 25 14.06 -9.46 5.12
N VAL A 26 13.16 -10.40 5.42
CA VAL A 26 13.26 -11.80 4.95
C VAL A 26 13.24 -11.86 3.43
N LEU A 27 12.30 -11.15 2.77
CA LEU A 27 12.18 -11.14 1.32
C LEU A 27 13.38 -10.48 0.63
N LEU A 28 13.89 -9.37 1.18
CA LEU A 28 15.09 -8.71 0.66
C LEU A 28 16.32 -9.66 0.72
N ALA A 29 16.47 -10.40 1.82
CA ALA A 29 17.53 -11.40 1.93
C ALA A 29 17.33 -12.54 0.91
N ARG A 30 16.11 -13.07 0.76
CA ARG A 30 15.76 -14.09 -0.25
C ARG A 30 15.95 -13.56 -1.68
N GLY A 31 15.73 -12.27 -1.91
CA GLY A 31 15.97 -11.58 -3.19
C GLY A 31 17.45 -11.30 -3.49
N GLY A 32 18.36 -11.69 -2.59
CA GLY A 32 19.82 -11.65 -2.79
C GLY A 32 20.50 -10.38 -2.28
N LEU A 33 19.83 -9.54 -1.49
CA LEU A 33 20.44 -8.37 -0.86
C LEU A 33 21.14 -8.75 0.46
N ARG A 34 22.22 -8.02 0.77
CA ARG A 34 22.81 -8.05 2.13
C ARG A 34 21.93 -7.23 3.03
N THR A 35 21.05 -7.88 3.76
CA THR A 35 20.00 -7.23 4.53
C THR A 35 20.33 -7.19 6.02
N THR A 36 20.09 -6.03 6.63
CA THR A 36 20.12 -5.82 8.09
C THR A 36 18.72 -5.41 8.55
N LEU A 37 18.17 -6.11 9.52
CA LEU A 37 16.95 -5.74 10.24
C LEU A 37 17.35 -5.00 11.51
N GLN A 38 16.91 -3.74 11.65
CA GLN A 38 17.16 -2.94 12.83
C GLN A 38 15.95 -2.98 13.77
N THR A 39 16.20 -3.37 15.01
CA THR A 39 15.23 -3.44 16.10
C THR A 39 15.22 -2.16 16.92
N ARG A 40 14.14 -1.91 17.65
CA ARG A 40 14.01 -0.75 18.55
C ARG A 40 15.00 -0.79 19.73
N THR A 41 15.24 -1.99 20.27
CA THR A 41 16.06 -2.22 21.46
C THR A 41 17.08 -3.32 21.24
N GLU A 42 18.16 -3.30 22.01
CA GLU A 42 19.17 -4.35 22.02
C GLU A 42 18.58 -5.69 22.47
N ALA A 43 17.75 -5.69 23.50
CA ALA A 43 17.07 -6.91 23.97
C ALA A 43 16.22 -7.58 22.88
N GLN A 44 15.51 -6.79 22.05
CA GLN A 44 14.78 -7.34 20.91
C GLN A 44 15.73 -7.95 19.88
N ALA A 45 16.88 -7.31 19.61
CA ALA A 45 17.87 -7.87 18.69
C ALA A 45 18.43 -9.19 19.19
N GLU A 46 18.77 -9.29 20.46
CA GLU A 46 19.29 -10.52 21.12
C GLU A 46 18.28 -11.67 21.00
N ILE A 47 17.00 -11.43 21.30
CA ILE A 47 15.94 -12.43 21.18
C ILE A 47 15.82 -12.92 19.72
N LEU A 48 15.76 -12.02 18.75
CA LEU A 48 15.64 -12.40 17.33
C LEU A 48 16.90 -13.13 16.81
N LEU A 49 18.08 -12.81 17.35
CA LEU A 49 19.32 -13.51 17.01
C LEU A 49 19.35 -14.92 17.59
N ALA A 50 18.87 -15.10 18.82
CA ALA A 50 18.85 -16.39 19.52
C ALA A 50 17.80 -17.32 18.89
N ASP A 51 16.58 -16.86 18.73
CA ASP A 51 15.45 -17.66 18.28
C ASP A 51 15.43 -17.84 16.76
N ARG A 52 16.03 -16.92 16.00
CA ARG A 52 15.93 -16.84 14.53
C ARG A 52 14.47 -16.86 14.05
N GLU A 53 13.59 -16.31 14.87
CA GLU A 53 12.17 -16.15 14.62
C GLU A 53 11.66 -14.90 15.34
N ASN A 54 10.68 -14.20 14.76
CA ASN A 54 10.02 -13.11 15.42
C ASN A 54 8.66 -13.56 15.97
N LEU A 55 8.70 -14.28 17.08
CA LEU A 55 7.52 -14.90 17.70
C LEU A 55 6.37 -13.93 17.99
N VAL A 56 6.70 -12.65 18.29
CA VAL A 56 5.70 -11.64 18.65
C VAL A 56 5.01 -11.08 17.40
N TYR A 57 5.77 -10.85 16.32
CA TYR A 57 5.28 -10.09 15.16
C TYR A 57 5.18 -10.89 13.87
N LEU A 58 5.87 -12.01 13.76
CA LEU A 58 5.87 -12.87 12.56
C LEU A 58 6.14 -14.34 12.96
N PRO A 59 5.25 -14.93 13.78
CA PRO A 59 5.42 -16.33 14.21
C PRO A 59 5.37 -17.30 13.04
N GLY A 60 6.08 -18.43 13.16
CA GLY A 60 6.13 -19.49 12.15
C GLY A 60 7.05 -19.20 10.96
N VAL A 61 7.78 -18.06 10.97
CA VAL A 61 8.71 -17.69 9.90
C VAL A 61 10.14 -17.69 10.40
N GLU A 62 10.94 -18.67 9.93
CA GLU A 62 12.38 -18.73 10.21
C GLU A 62 13.10 -17.57 9.51
N LEU A 63 13.89 -16.80 10.28
CA LEU A 63 14.72 -15.72 9.76
C LEU A 63 15.97 -16.27 9.07
N PRO A 64 16.25 -15.91 7.81
CA PRO A 64 17.43 -16.36 7.08
C PRO A 64 18.73 -16.16 7.88
N ARG A 65 19.65 -17.11 7.87
CA ARG A 65 20.91 -17.02 8.62
C ARG A 65 21.78 -15.84 8.18
N GLU A 66 21.70 -15.48 6.90
CA GLU A 66 22.37 -14.33 6.29
C GLU A 66 21.74 -12.98 6.67
N LEU A 67 20.52 -12.97 7.22
CA LEU A 67 19.88 -11.75 7.72
C LEU A 67 20.58 -11.28 9.00
N ARG A 68 21.20 -10.10 8.93
CA ARG A 68 21.77 -9.44 10.10
C ARG A 68 20.68 -8.82 10.93
N ILE A 69 20.81 -8.88 12.25
CA ILE A 69 19.87 -8.29 13.18
C ILE A 69 20.68 -7.45 14.14
N GLU A 70 20.35 -6.19 14.26
CA GLU A 70 21.08 -5.21 15.06
C GLU A 70 20.08 -4.23 15.70
N PRO A 71 20.37 -3.65 16.87
CA PRO A 71 19.57 -2.53 17.35
C PRO A 71 19.77 -1.31 16.44
N VAL A 72 18.81 -0.36 16.45
CA VAL A 72 18.93 0.89 15.70
C VAL A 72 20.23 1.58 16.04
N SER A 73 21.04 1.85 15.04
CA SER A 73 22.39 2.39 15.17
C SER A 73 22.73 3.35 14.02
N THR A 74 23.93 3.92 14.07
CA THR A 74 24.49 4.84 13.07
C THR A 74 25.09 4.12 11.85
N GLY A 75 24.56 3.01 11.41
CA GLY A 75 25.18 2.13 10.39
C GLY A 75 24.73 2.36 8.94
N LEU A 76 24.15 3.51 8.57
CA LEU A 76 23.49 3.67 7.25
C LEU A 76 24.42 4.08 6.09
N GLN A 77 25.71 4.39 6.35
CA GLN A 77 26.64 4.98 5.35
C GLN A 77 26.87 4.11 4.10
N ARG A 78 26.69 2.80 4.25
CA ARG A 78 26.92 1.83 3.17
C ARG A 78 25.64 1.19 2.63
N ALA A 79 24.47 1.65 3.07
CA ALA A 79 23.20 1.16 2.59
C ALA A 79 22.93 1.71 1.18
N ASP A 80 22.49 0.84 0.27
CA ASP A 80 21.92 1.23 -1.01
C ASP A 80 20.44 1.57 -0.85
N PHE A 81 19.76 0.84 0.06
CA PHE A 81 18.36 1.03 0.41
C PHE A 81 18.16 1.10 1.92
N VAL A 82 17.32 2.02 2.37
CA VAL A 82 16.79 2.07 3.73
C VAL A 82 15.27 1.99 3.67
N PHE A 83 14.70 0.95 4.27
CA PHE A 83 13.26 0.72 4.37
C PHE A 83 12.76 1.16 5.75
N LEU A 84 11.72 1.98 5.77
CA LEU A 84 11.12 2.52 6.99
C LEU A 84 9.88 1.68 7.35
N GLY A 85 10.06 0.68 8.21
CA GLY A 85 9.03 -0.25 8.70
C GLY A 85 8.54 0.09 10.10
N VAL A 86 8.53 1.36 10.47
CA VAL A 86 8.04 1.87 11.75
C VAL A 86 6.57 2.32 11.66
N PRO A 87 5.84 2.37 12.79
CA PRO A 87 4.50 2.96 12.81
C PRO A 87 4.49 4.41 12.29
N SER A 88 3.35 4.84 11.73
CA SER A 88 3.24 6.18 11.11
C SER A 88 3.47 7.33 12.09
N HIS A 89 3.14 7.16 13.37
CA HIS A 89 3.37 8.16 14.40
C HIS A 89 4.87 8.35 14.74
N ASP A 90 5.71 7.31 14.59
CA ASP A 90 7.17 7.39 14.83
C ASP A 90 7.93 7.87 13.59
N LEU A 91 7.28 7.90 12.43
CA LEU A 91 7.95 8.06 11.13
C LEU A 91 8.63 9.44 10.99
N ALA A 92 8.02 10.51 11.49
CA ALA A 92 8.59 11.85 11.44
C ALA A 92 9.93 11.92 12.19
N GLU A 93 10.00 11.32 13.39
CA GLU A 93 11.21 11.26 14.21
C GLU A 93 12.30 10.44 13.51
N VAL A 94 11.93 9.27 12.99
CA VAL A 94 12.86 8.40 12.25
C VAL A 94 13.43 9.11 11.03
N ILE A 95 12.59 9.77 10.21
CA ILE A 95 13.05 10.56 9.05
C ILE A 95 14.00 11.66 9.48
N ALA A 96 13.73 12.34 10.58
CA ALA A 96 14.59 13.39 11.11
C ALA A 96 15.96 12.86 11.55
N ALA A 97 16.03 11.64 12.07
CA ALA A 97 17.24 11.00 12.56
C ALA A 97 18.15 10.42 11.45
N LEU A 98 17.62 10.09 10.27
CA LEU A 98 18.38 9.42 9.20
C LEU A 98 19.71 10.09 8.82
N PRO A 99 19.81 11.43 8.66
CA PRO A 99 21.09 12.08 8.36
C PRO A 99 22.14 11.88 9.46
N GLY A 100 21.73 11.99 10.74
CA GLY A 100 22.60 11.74 11.90
C GLY A 100 23.05 10.28 12.00
N ALA A 101 22.23 9.34 11.54
CA ALA A 101 22.58 7.92 11.43
C ALA A 101 23.52 7.60 10.25
N GLY A 102 23.93 8.62 9.50
CA GLY A 102 24.88 8.50 8.40
C GLY A 102 24.25 8.06 7.07
N LEU A 103 23.01 8.46 6.79
CA LEU A 103 22.37 8.15 5.50
C LEU A 103 23.21 8.67 4.33
N GLY A 104 23.61 7.77 3.43
CA GLY A 104 24.42 8.08 2.26
C GLY A 104 23.67 8.99 1.25
N ARG A 105 24.42 9.81 0.51
CA ARG A 105 23.84 10.73 -0.50
C ARG A 105 23.14 10.03 -1.65
N ARG A 106 23.44 8.77 -1.93
CA ARG A 106 22.83 7.94 -2.99
C ARG A 106 21.91 6.85 -2.44
N THR A 107 21.78 6.75 -1.13
CA THR A 107 20.91 5.75 -0.50
C THR A 107 19.45 6.07 -0.82
N ALA A 108 18.72 5.11 -1.37
CA ALA A 108 17.28 5.24 -1.57
C ALA A 108 16.53 4.99 -0.25
N VAL A 109 15.49 5.77 0.00
CA VAL A 109 14.64 5.64 1.19
C VAL A 109 13.25 5.17 0.76
N VAL A 110 12.81 4.05 1.32
CA VAL A 110 11.57 3.37 0.94
C VAL A 110 10.60 3.37 2.12
N SER A 111 9.45 4.01 1.95
CA SER A 111 8.37 3.97 2.94
C SER A 111 7.63 2.63 2.87
N LEU A 112 7.42 2.00 4.03
CA LEU A 112 6.56 0.82 4.21
C LEU A 112 5.25 1.19 4.92
N SER A 113 5.06 2.45 5.27
CA SER A 113 3.89 2.91 6.01
C SER A 113 2.65 2.96 5.12
N LYS A 114 1.54 2.48 5.66
CA LYS A 114 0.19 2.62 5.08
C LYS A 114 -0.65 3.67 5.82
N GLY A 115 0.01 4.52 6.60
CA GLY A 115 -0.60 5.62 7.36
C GLY A 115 -0.04 6.98 6.94
N LEU A 116 -0.62 8.02 7.51
CA LEU A 116 -0.23 9.41 7.29
C LEU A 116 0.65 9.92 8.44
N VAL A 117 1.49 10.89 8.16
CA VAL A 117 2.39 11.48 9.15
C VAL A 117 1.71 12.67 9.85
N ALA A 118 1.73 12.66 11.18
CA ALA A 118 1.24 13.75 12.00
C ALA A 118 2.15 14.98 11.89
N PRO A 119 1.64 16.20 12.22
CA PRO A 119 0.27 16.52 12.64
C PRO A 119 -0.69 16.68 11.44
N ASP A 120 -0.15 16.83 10.24
CA ASP A 120 -0.83 17.33 9.06
C ASP A 120 -1.53 16.27 8.21
N GLY A 121 -1.29 14.99 8.48
CA GLY A 121 -1.82 13.93 7.64
C GLY A 121 -1.13 13.90 6.27
N THR A 122 0.18 14.18 6.24
CA THR A 122 0.95 14.20 5.00
C THR A 122 1.37 12.78 4.62
N PRO A 123 1.24 12.37 3.35
CA PRO A 123 1.81 11.12 2.86
C PRO A 123 3.33 11.07 3.10
N PRO A 124 3.87 9.94 3.61
CA PRO A 124 5.29 9.79 3.93
C PRO A 124 6.23 10.17 2.81
N THR A 125 5.93 9.77 1.57
CA THR A 125 6.78 10.05 0.41
C THR A 125 6.88 11.54 0.08
N ILE A 126 5.90 12.36 0.41
CA ILE A 126 6.01 13.82 0.26
C ILE A 126 7.12 14.34 1.16
N ILE A 127 7.11 14.00 2.46
CA ILE A 127 8.11 14.43 3.43
C ILE A 127 9.50 13.91 3.04
N LEU A 128 9.57 12.65 2.62
CA LEU A 128 10.83 12.04 2.19
C LEU A 128 11.40 12.74 0.95
N ARG A 129 10.58 13.07 -0.03
CA ARG A 129 10.98 13.74 -1.28
C ARG A 129 11.49 15.17 -1.02
N GLU A 130 10.80 15.91 -0.16
CA GLU A 130 11.25 17.25 0.26
C GLU A 130 12.63 17.20 0.94
N ARG A 131 12.88 16.15 1.73
CA ARG A 131 14.12 16.04 2.49
C ARG A 131 15.29 15.42 1.74
N PHE A 132 15.03 14.44 0.86
CA PHE A 132 16.09 13.62 0.25
C PHE A 132 16.13 13.71 -1.29
N GLY A 133 15.14 14.34 -1.93
CA GLY A 133 14.99 14.38 -3.39
C GLY A 133 14.10 13.25 -3.92
N SER A 134 13.44 13.53 -5.03
CA SER A 134 12.43 12.63 -5.62
C SER A 134 13.02 11.37 -6.26
N ASP A 135 14.26 11.45 -6.74
CA ASP A 135 15.03 10.37 -7.36
C ASP A 135 15.49 9.26 -6.39
N ARG A 136 15.29 9.48 -5.09
CA ARG A 136 15.75 8.58 -4.03
C ARG A 136 14.63 8.02 -3.16
N VAL A 137 13.39 8.30 -3.50
CA VAL A 137 12.24 7.98 -2.65
C VAL A 137 11.29 7.05 -3.36
N ALA A 138 10.89 6.01 -2.64
CA ALA A 138 9.86 5.06 -3.08
C ALA A 138 8.95 4.68 -1.91
N CYS A 139 7.83 4.04 -2.23
CA CYS A 139 7.02 3.33 -1.25
C CYS A 139 6.63 1.94 -1.76
N LEU A 140 6.20 1.08 -0.84
CA LEU A 140 5.61 -0.22 -1.14
C LEU A 140 4.15 -0.23 -0.72
N GLY A 141 3.28 -0.72 -1.60
CA GLY A 141 1.86 -0.95 -1.36
C GLY A 141 1.40 -2.32 -1.81
N GLY A 142 0.09 -2.56 -1.80
CA GLY A 142 -0.53 -3.78 -2.30
C GLY A 142 -0.93 -4.80 -1.22
N PRO A 143 -1.65 -5.87 -1.62
CA PRO A 143 -2.12 -6.92 -0.73
C PRO A 143 -0.94 -7.80 -0.27
N ALA A 144 -0.47 -7.54 0.94
CA ALA A 144 0.72 -8.16 1.50
C ALA A 144 0.58 -8.30 3.02
N HIS A 145 -0.18 -9.29 3.46
CA HIS A 145 -0.18 -9.71 4.84
C HIS A 145 1.16 -10.37 5.16
N ALA A 146 1.81 -9.94 6.23
CA ALA A 146 3.22 -10.23 6.48
C ALA A 146 3.56 -11.73 6.45
N GLU A 147 2.77 -12.56 7.11
CA GLU A 147 2.96 -14.01 7.17
C GLU A 147 2.71 -14.66 5.79
N GLU A 148 1.56 -14.38 5.17
CA GLU A 148 1.21 -14.89 3.85
C GLU A 148 2.24 -14.50 2.78
N MET A 149 2.69 -13.24 2.82
CA MET A 149 3.68 -12.72 1.89
C MET A 149 4.97 -13.56 1.88
N VAL A 150 5.41 -14.04 3.03
CA VAL A 150 6.64 -14.82 3.18
C VAL A 150 6.45 -16.30 2.88
N THR A 151 5.25 -16.84 3.13
CA THR A 151 4.94 -18.28 3.05
C THR A 151 4.22 -18.69 1.76
N ALA A 152 3.29 -17.86 1.28
CA ALA A 152 2.42 -18.18 0.14
C ALA A 152 2.57 -17.19 -1.04
N GLY A 153 3.21 -16.05 -0.82
CA GLY A 153 3.35 -15.00 -1.82
C GLY A 153 2.39 -13.84 -1.60
N ALA A 154 2.55 -12.79 -2.40
CA ALA A 154 1.75 -11.56 -2.34
C ALA A 154 1.80 -10.81 -3.67
N GLY A 155 0.96 -9.78 -3.80
CA GLY A 155 1.08 -8.75 -4.81
C GLY A 155 1.61 -7.47 -4.18
N LEU A 156 2.81 -7.04 -4.53
CA LEU A 156 3.37 -5.75 -4.12
C LEU A 156 3.26 -4.74 -5.25
N VAL A 157 3.26 -3.47 -4.88
CA VAL A 157 3.45 -2.34 -5.80
C VAL A 157 4.68 -1.57 -5.33
N ALA A 158 5.70 -1.48 -6.18
CA ALA A 158 6.87 -0.63 -5.96
C ALA A 158 6.63 0.71 -6.67
N ALA A 159 6.42 1.76 -5.90
CA ALA A 159 6.08 3.07 -6.44
C ALA A 159 7.19 4.10 -6.19
N SER A 160 7.66 4.73 -7.27
CA SER A 160 8.62 5.83 -7.24
C SER A 160 8.41 6.72 -8.47
N THR A 161 8.75 8.00 -8.35
CA THR A 161 8.84 8.88 -9.54
C THR A 161 10.14 8.65 -10.34
N ASP A 162 11.06 7.87 -9.81
CA ASP A 162 12.26 7.39 -10.48
C ASP A 162 12.04 5.93 -10.92
N GLU A 163 12.05 5.71 -12.24
CA GLU A 163 11.73 4.41 -12.86
C GLU A 163 12.78 3.36 -12.50
N ASP A 164 14.06 3.71 -12.55
CA ASP A 164 15.17 2.81 -12.24
C ASP A 164 15.10 2.31 -10.79
N LEU A 165 14.69 3.19 -9.87
CA LEU A 165 14.47 2.81 -8.47
C LEU A 165 13.30 1.85 -8.32
N ALA A 166 12.16 2.13 -8.97
CA ALA A 166 10.99 1.25 -8.93
C ALA A 166 11.32 -0.13 -9.52
N GLU A 167 11.99 -0.18 -10.70
CA GLU A 167 12.44 -1.42 -11.33
C GLU A 167 13.42 -2.20 -10.45
N SER A 168 14.38 -1.50 -9.83
CA SER A 168 15.35 -2.12 -8.93
C SER A 168 14.66 -2.81 -7.75
N LEU A 169 13.65 -2.16 -7.14
CA LEU A 169 12.86 -2.73 -6.05
C LEU A 169 12.02 -3.91 -6.52
N ALA A 170 11.27 -3.76 -7.60
CA ALA A 170 10.44 -4.84 -8.16
C ALA A 170 11.29 -6.07 -8.52
N GLY A 171 12.46 -5.86 -9.10
CA GLY A 171 13.39 -6.95 -9.44
C GLY A 171 13.87 -7.73 -8.20
N VAL A 172 14.06 -7.06 -7.04
CA VAL A 172 14.41 -7.74 -5.77
C VAL A 172 13.27 -8.63 -5.31
N PHE A 173 12.04 -8.10 -5.25
CA PHE A 173 10.87 -8.85 -4.80
C PHE A 173 10.51 -9.99 -5.74
N THR A 174 10.61 -9.78 -7.05
CA THR A 174 10.41 -10.85 -8.04
C THR A 174 11.40 -12.00 -7.86
N ARG A 175 12.67 -11.72 -7.58
CA ARG A 175 13.65 -12.78 -7.24
C ARG A 175 13.34 -13.49 -5.94
N ALA A 176 12.66 -12.82 -5.01
CA ALA A 176 12.17 -13.43 -3.77
C ALA A 176 10.88 -14.25 -3.97
N GLY A 177 10.32 -14.29 -5.18
CA GLY A 177 9.09 -15.03 -5.51
C GLY A 177 7.80 -14.23 -5.33
N ILE A 178 7.89 -12.90 -5.22
CA ILE A 178 6.74 -12.00 -5.04
C ILE A 178 6.40 -11.34 -6.37
N VAL A 179 5.12 -11.31 -6.73
CA VAL A 179 4.64 -10.47 -7.84
C VAL A 179 4.76 -9.01 -7.42
N CYS A 180 5.49 -8.20 -8.19
CA CYS A 180 5.68 -6.78 -7.89
C CYS A 180 5.38 -5.93 -9.12
N GLU A 181 4.31 -5.13 -9.01
CA GLU A 181 3.90 -4.15 -10.01
C GLU A 181 4.73 -2.87 -9.87
N LEU A 182 5.01 -2.21 -10.99
CA LEU A 182 5.67 -0.92 -11.04
C LEU A 182 4.64 0.21 -11.08
N SER A 183 4.88 1.25 -10.30
CA SER A 183 4.06 2.46 -10.33
C SER A 183 4.93 3.72 -10.28
N ASN A 184 4.54 4.73 -11.04
CA ASN A 184 5.13 6.07 -10.94
C ASN A 184 4.29 7.03 -10.09
N ASP A 185 3.36 6.49 -9.29
CA ASP A 185 2.44 7.23 -8.44
C ASP A 185 2.59 6.84 -6.96
N PRO A 186 3.66 7.24 -6.28
CA PRO A 186 3.85 6.93 -4.86
C PRO A 186 2.78 7.56 -3.96
N ILE A 187 2.25 8.74 -4.32
CA ILE A 187 1.19 9.40 -3.54
C ILE A 187 -0.11 8.60 -3.60
N GLY A 188 -0.53 8.19 -4.79
CA GLY A 188 -1.73 7.37 -4.95
C GLY A 188 -1.61 6.02 -4.25
N VAL A 189 -0.44 5.38 -4.30
CA VAL A 189 -0.19 4.10 -3.61
C VAL A 189 -0.27 4.24 -2.08
N GLU A 190 0.32 5.29 -1.50
CA GLU A 190 0.23 5.54 -0.04
C GLU A 190 -1.19 5.89 0.39
N LEU A 191 -1.88 6.76 -0.35
CA LEU A 191 -3.27 7.14 -0.04
C LEU A 191 -4.24 5.97 -0.23
N ALA A 192 -4.01 5.10 -1.21
CA ALA A 192 -4.77 3.86 -1.37
C ALA A 192 -4.60 2.93 -0.15
N GLY A 193 -3.37 2.80 0.37
CA GLY A 193 -3.09 2.06 1.59
C GLY A 193 -3.78 2.64 2.83
N ALA A 194 -3.83 3.97 2.97
CA ALA A 194 -4.55 4.65 4.04
C ALA A 194 -6.07 4.47 3.88
N ALA A 195 -6.59 4.61 2.65
CA ALA A 195 -8.01 4.42 2.35
C ALA A 195 -8.51 3.02 2.69
N LYS A 196 -7.74 1.97 2.35
CA LYS A 196 -8.15 0.59 2.64
C LYS A 196 -8.19 0.30 4.15
N ASN A 197 -7.28 0.89 4.94
CA ASN A 197 -7.28 0.75 6.39
C ASN A 197 -8.52 1.41 7.01
N ALA A 198 -8.86 2.62 6.57
CA ALA A 198 -10.07 3.33 6.97
C ALA A 198 -11.35 2.56 6.56
N ALA A 199 -11.39 2.06 5.32
CA ALA A 199 -12.51 1.29 4.80
C ALA A 199 -12.70 -0.05 5.54
N ALA A 200 -11.61 -0.72 5.91
CA ALA A 200 -11.69 -1.96 6.69
C ALA A 200 -12.25 -1.71 8.11
N LEU A 201 -11.84 -0.63 8.77
CA LEU A 201 -12.39 -0.23 10.06
C LEU A 201 -13.89 0.12 9.94
N ALA A 202 -14.25 0.91 8.93
CA ALA A 202 -15.64 1.27 8.65
C ALA A 202 -16.52 0.05 8.36
N SER A 203 -15.99 -0.92 7.60
CA SER A 203 -16.68 -2.17 7.30
C SER A 203 -16.96 -2.96 8.59
N GLY A 204 -15.96 -3.09 9.47
CA GLY A 204 -16.13 -3.75 10.76
C GLY A 204 -17.18 -3.06 11.63
N ALA A 205 -17.17 -1.71 11.69
CA ALA A 205 -18.11 -0.93 12.46
C ALA A 205 -19.57 -1.05 11.95
N THR A 206 -19.79 -1.43 10.69
CA THR A 206 -21.12 -1.56 10.06
C THR A 206 -21.53 -2.98 9.75
N GLU A 207 -20.72 -3.99 10.07
CA GLU A 207 -20.99 -5.38 9.70
C GLU A 207 -22.30 -5.92 10.29
N ALA A 208 -22.63 -5.53 11.51
CA ALA A 208 -23.91 -5.91 12.16
C ALA A 208 -25.16 -5.41 11.41
N GLN A 209 -25.02 -4.36 10.56
CA GLN A 209 -26.08 -3.84 9.71
C GLN A 209 -26.16 -4.53 8.33
N GLY A 210 -25.27 -5.50 8.08
CA GLY A 210 -25.19 -6.32 6.88
C GLY A 210 -24.12 -5.86 5.89
N LEU A 211 -23.77 -6.78 4.98
CA LEU A 211 -22.67 -6.57 4.02
C LEU A 211 -22.86 -5.39 3.07
N ASN A 212 -24.12 -5.04 2.75
CA ASN A 212 -24.39 -3.86 1.92
C ASN A 212 -24.03 -2.56 2.65
N ALA A 213 -24.27 -2.49 3.96
CA ALA A 213 -23.88 -1.33 4.78
C ALA A 213 -22.34 -1.23 4.87
N ALA A 214 -21.68 -2.34 5.11
CA ALA A 214 -20.21 -2.41 5.14
C ALA A 214 -19.59 -1.98 3.80
N GLY A 215 -20.15 -2.47 2.69
CA GLY A 215 -19.71 -2.08 1.35
C GLY A 215 -19.96 -0.61 1.03
N ALA A 216 -21.11 -0.06 1.46
CA ALA A 216 -21.40 1.37 1.28
C ALA A 216 -20.43 2.25 2.07
N ALA A 217 -20.15 1.92 3.34
CA ALA A 217 -19.21 2.66 4.18
C ALA A 217 -17.80 2.66 3.56
N ALA A 218 -17.31 1.49 3.14
CA ALA A 218 -16.02 1.36 2.47
C ALA A 218 -15.96 2.17 1.16
N GLY A 219 -17.00 2.08 0.34
CA GLY A 219 -17.09 2.77 -0.95
C GLY A 219 -17.09 4.31 -0.80
N HIS A 220 -17.82 4.85 0.19
CA HIS A 220 -17.80 6.28 0.48
C HIS A 220 -16.41 6.77 0.88
N ILE A 221 -15.74 6.06 1.79
CA ILE A 221 -14.39 6.42 2.25
C ILE A 221 -13.41 6.39 1.08
N PHE A 222 -13.44 5.34 0.24
CA PHE A 222 -12.59 5.28 -0.95
C PHE A 222 -12.85 6.46 -1.90
N ALA A 223 -14.11 6.81 -2.15
CA ALA A 223 -14.46 7.92 -3.04
C ALA A 223 -14.04 9.29 -2.48
N GLU A 224 -14.14 9.49 -1.16
CA GLU A 224 -13.72 10.73 -0.50
C GLU A 224 -12.20 10.88 -0.56
N ILE A 225 -11.45 9.82 -0.23
CA ILE A 225 -9.98 9.84 -0.24
C ILE A 225 -9.43 9.90 -1.67
N TRP A 226 -10.09 9.25 -2.64
CA TRP A 226 -9.70 9.33 -4.04
C TRP A 226 -9.66 10.76 -4.56
N ARG A 227 -10.69 11.58 -4.27
CA ARG A 227 -10.71 12.98 -4.70
C ARG A 227 -9.51 13.78 -4.17
N PHE A 228 -9.11 13.49 -2.93
CA PHE A 228 -7.91 14.08 -2.34
C PHE A 228 -6.64 13.57 -3.02
N ALA A 229 -6.55 12.26 -3.30
CA ALA A 229 -5.42 11.68 -4.01
C ALA A 229 -5.26 12.28 -5.41
N GLU A 230 -6.35 12.38 -6.18
CA GLU A 230 -6.38 12.98 -7.53
C GLU A 230 -5.89 14.44 -7.52
N ALA A 231 -6.35 15.25 -6.55
CA ALA A 231 -5.92 16.63 -6.41
C ALA A 231 -4.42 16.76 -6.03
N ASN A 232 -3.83 15.75 -5.43
CA ASN A 232 -2.40 15.68 -5.12
C ASN A 232 -1.56 14.96 -6.20
N GLY A 233 -2.16 14.72 -7.39
CA GLY A 233 -1.49 14.09 -8.53
C GLY A 233 -1.52 12.56 -8.52
N GLY A 234 -2.31 11.95 -7.63
CA GLY A 234 -2.54 10.50 -7.60
C GLY A 234 -3.30 10.03 -8.85
N ARG A 235 -3.11 8.76 -9.21
CA ARG A 235 -3.70 8.14 -10.41
C ARG A 235 -4.76 7.12 -10.05
N PRO A 236 -5.84 7.00 -10.88
CA PRO A 236 -6.90 6.02 -10.64
C PRO A 236 -6.39 4.59 -10.53
N GLU A 237 -5.34 4.24 -11.27
CA GLU A 237 -4.73 2.91 -11.28
C GLU A 237 -4.26 2.48 -9.89
N SER A 238 -3.73 3.41 -9.09
CA SER A 238 -3.31 3.12 -7.71
C SER A 238 -4.49 2.75 -6.81
N MET A 239 -5.65 3.39 -7.00
CA MET A 239 -6.86 3.12 -6.20
C MET A 239 -7.59 1.85 -6.64
N ILE A 240 -7.71 1.61 -7.95
CA ILE A 240 -8.44 0.45 -8.50
C ILE A 240 -7.57 -0.79 -8.69
N GLY A 241 -6.24 -0.65 -8.66
CA GLY A 241 -5.26 -1.72 -8.80
C GLY A 241 -4.93 -2.45 -7.51
N LEU A 242 -3.74 -3.06 -7.48
CA LEU A 242 -3.27 -3.86 -6.33
C LEU A 242 -3.19 -3.03 -5.05
N ALA A 243 -2.68 -1.78 -5.11
CA ALA A 243 -2.46 -0.96 -3.92
C ALA A 243 -3.77 -0.56 -3.22
N GLY A 244 -4.85 -0.32 -3.97
CA GLY A 244 -6.15 0.08 -3.44
C GLY A 244 -7.13 -1.09 -3.32
N THR A 245 -7.87 -1.37 -4.38
CA THR A 245 -8.93 -2.40 -4.37
C THR A 245 -8.39 -3.79 -4.02
N GLY A 246 -7.21 -4.16 -4.53
CA GLY A 246 -6.58 -5.44 -4.22
C GLY A 246 -6.31 -5.61 -2.72
N ASP A 247 -5.67 -4.61 -2.10
CA ASP A 247 -5.37 -4.64 -0.66
C ASP A 247 -6.64 -4.49 0.21
N LEU A 248 -7.66 -3.73 -0.26
CA LEU A 248 -8.96 -3.67 0.41
C LEU A 248 -9.64 -5.03 0.46
N VAL A 249 -9.74 -5.71 -0.68
CA VAL A 249 -10.39 -7.03 -0.77
C VAL A 249 -9.65 -8.05 0.12
N ALA A 250 -8.32 -8.09 0.04
CA ALA A 250 -7.51 -8.95 0.90
C ALA A 250 -7.75 -8.65 2.40
N THR A 251 -7.81 -7.36 2.78
CA THR A 251 -8.02 -6.94 4.17
C THR A 251 -9.45 -7.20 4.65
N ALA A 252 -10.46 -7.01 3.79
CA ALA A 252 -11.86 -7.25 4.13
C ALA A 252 -12.18 -8.74 4.30
N LEU A 253 -11.53 -9.61 3.51
CA LEU A 253 -11.70 -11.06 3.59
C LEU A 253 -10.88 -11.71 4.70
N ALA A 254 -9.83 -11.03 5.20
CA ALA A 254 -8.95 -11.57 6.23
C ALA A 254 -9.63 -11.57 7.62
N PRO A 255 -9.90 -12.75 8.23
CA PRO A 255 -10.46 -12.82 9.57
C PRO A 255 -9.58 -12.13 10.63
N GLN A 256 -8.26 -12.12 10.40
CA GLN A 256 -7.25 -11.52 11.28
C GLN A 256 -7.01 -10.03 11.01
N SER A 257 -7.85 -9.37 10.20
CA SER A 257 -7.72 -7.94 9.91
C SER A 257 -7.90 -7.09 11.17
N ARG A 258 -6.80 -6.50 11.64
CA ARG A 258 -6.78 -5.64 12.84
C ARG A 258 -7.69 -4.42 12.71
N ASN A 259 -7.69 -3.79 11.54
CA ASN A 259 -8.53 -2.62 11.30
C ASN A 259 -10.02 -3.00 11.29
N ARG A 260 -10.41 -4.12 10.67
CA ARG A 260 -11.78 -4.63 10.72
C ARG A 260 -12.17 -4.96 12.17
N ARG A 261 -11.33 -5.71 12.90
CA ARG A 261 -11.60 -6.05 14.32
C ARG A 261 -11.74 -4.80 15.19
N ALA A 262 -10.95 -3.76 14.93
CA ALA A 262 -11.12 -2.48 15.63
C ALA A 262 -12.48 -1.84 15.35
N GLY A 263 -12.97 -1.91 14.12
CA GLY A 263 -14.32 -1.45 13.77
C GLY A 263 -15.42 -2.23 14.51
N GLU A 264 -15.29 -3.56 14.58
CA GLU A 264 -16.21 -4.41 15.36
C GLU A 264 -16.24 -4.00 16.84
N LEU A 265 -15.06 -3.77 17.45
CA LEU A 265 -14.95 -3.32 18.84
C LEU A 265 -15.55 -1.92 19.05
N LEU A 266 -15.39 -0.99 18.11
CA LEU A 266 -16.09 0.30 18.16
C LEU A 266 -17.61 0.11 18.11
N ALA A 267 -18.10 -0.82 17.30
CA ALA A 267 -19.53 -1.15 17.24
C ALA A 267 -20.05 -1.80 18.53
N GLU A 268 -19.19 -2.52 19.25
CA GLU A 268 -19.49 -3.06 20.59
C GLU A 268 -19.44 -1.97 21.70
N GLY A 269 -19.13 -0.72 21.36
CA GLY A 269 -19.03 0.40 22.30
C GLY A 269 -17.69 0.48 23.02
N VAL A 270 -16.65 -0.22 22.57
CA VAL A 270 -15.32 -0.18 23.17
C VAL A 270 -14.64 1.14 22.82
N PRO A 271 -14.17 1.92 23.82
CA PRO A 271 -13.42 3.15 23.55
C PRO A 271 -12.15 2.90 22.72
N ALA A 272 -11.84 3.79 21.80
CA ALA A 272 -10.66 3.66 20.92
C ALA A 272 -9.35 3.49 21.70
N SER A 273 -9.24 4.12 22.88
CA SER A 273 -8.08 4.01 23.78
C SER A 273 -7.84 2.59 24.30
N GLU A 274 -8.85 1.73 24.36
CA GLU A 274 -8.75 0.34 24.80
C GLU A 274 -8.49 -0.65 23.67
N ILE A 275 -8.79 -0.25 22.42
CA ILE A 275 -8.79 -1.16 21.27
C ILE A 275 -7.38 -1.72 21.01
N HIS A 276 -6.33 -0.91 21.12
CA HIS A 276 -4.94 -1.39 20.96
C HIS A 276 -4.61 -2.55 21.90
N GLY A 277 -5.03 -2.43 23.18
CA GLY A 277 -4.83 -3.49 24.16
C GLY A 277 -5.61 -4.76 23.84
N ARG A 278 -6.82 -4.65 23.30
CA ARG A 278 -7.68 -5.80 22.96
C ARG A 278 -7.24 -6.50 21.66
N VAL A 279 -6.72 -5.73 20.69
CA VAL A 279 -6.20 -6.27 19.43
C VAL A 279 -4.78 -6.83 19.60
N GLY A 280 -4.02 -6.35 20.60
CA GLY A 280 -2.66 -6.82 20.92
C GLY A 280 -1.57 -6.32 19.99
N GLN A 281 -1.93 -5.56 18.95
CA GLN A 281 -1.00 -5.00 17.96
C GLN A 281 -1.49 -3.61 17.50
N ALA A 282 -0.62 -2.85 16.84
CA ALA A 282 -0.97 -1.53 16.29
C ALA A 282 -2.13 -1.60 15.28
N VAL A 283 -3.09 -0.69 15.42
CA VAL A 283 -4.25 -0.53 14.53
C VAL A 283 -4.11 0.81 13.83
N GLU A 284 -3.54 0.79 12.63
CA GLU A 284 -3.20 2.01 11.89
C GLU A 284 -4.40 2.91 11.58
N ALA A 285 -5.59 2.33 11.39
CA ALA A 285 -6.79 3.12 11.06
C ALA A 285 -7.21 4.07 12.19
N LEU A 286 -7.02 3.69 13.47
CA LEU A 286 -7.39 4.56 14.60
C LEU A 286 -6.59 5.88 14.61
N GLU A 287 -5.37 5.87 14.10
CA GLU A 287 -4.52 7.05 14.00
C GLU A 287 -4.67 7.75 12.65
N SER A 288 -4.72 6.98 11.55
CA SER A 288 -4.73 7.55 10.20
C SER A 288 -6.08 8.16 9.79
N VAL A 289 -7.21 7.66 10.29
CA VAL A 289 -8.54 8.23 9.98
C VAL A 289 -8.69 9.66 10.49
N PRO A 290 -8.38 9.99 11.76
CA PRO A 290 -8.41 11.38 12.20
C PRO A 290 -7.44 12.30 11.46
N LEU A 291 -6.25 11.79 11.08
CA LEU A 291 -5.28 12.54 10.27
C LEU A 291 -5.82 12.80 8.87
N MET A 292 -6.42 11.80 8.25
CA MET A 292 -7.03 11.91 6.92
C MET A 292 -8.20 12.90 6.92
N ALA A 293 -9.09 12.82 7.92
CA ALA A 293 -10.21 13.75 8.05
C ALA A 293 -9.72 15.21 8.11
N ARG A 294 -8.69 15.48 8.93
CA ARG A 294 -8.07 16.82 9.00
C ARG A 294 -7.41 17.26 7.69
N ALA A 295 -6.73 16.34 7.00
CA ALA A 295 -6.09 16.63 5.71
C ALA A 295 -7.12 17.00 4.64
N LEU A 296 -8.23 16.25 4.57
CA LEU A 296 -9.36 16.51 3.67
C LEU A 296 -10.00 17.87 3.97
N GLU A 297 -10.30 18.16 5.23
CA GLU A 297 -10.89 19.42 5.67
C GLU A 297 -10.01 20.63 5.31
N ARG A 298 -8.72 20.57 5.62
CA ARG A 298 -7.76 21.64 5.28
C ARG A 298 -7.61 21.88 3.79
N ALA A 299 -7.73 20.82 3.01
CA ALA A 299 -7.69 20.91 1.55
C ALA A 299 -9.04 21.34 0.95
N GLY A 300 -10.07 21.58 1.75
CA GLY A 300 -11.38 22.03 1.32
C GLY A 300 -12.25 20.93 0.67
N PHE A 301 -11.95 19.66 0.96
CA PHE A 301 -12.77 18.55 0.46
C PHE A 301 -13.90 18.21 1.43
N GLU A 302 -15.10 18.11 0.89
CA GLU A 302 -16.23 17.54 1.62
C GLU A 302 -16.03 16.02 1.74
N ALA A 303 -15.84 15.53 2.96
CA ALA A 303 -15.65 14.14 3.30
C ALA A 303 -16.49 13.74 4.53
N PRO A 304 -17.84 13.80 4.40
CA PRO A 304 -18.72 13.65 5.56
C PRO A 304 -18.57 12.28 6.24
N VAL A 305 -18.37 11.20 5.48
CA VAL A 305 -18.28 9.85 6.04
C VAL A 305 -16.96 9.65 6.76
N THR A 306 -15.84 10.08 6.17
CA THR A 306 -14.49 10.00 6.78
C THR A 306 -14.40 10.90 8.02
N SER A 307 -14.92 12.14 7.95
CA SER A 307 -14.91 13.08 9.08
C SER A 307 -15.78 12.58 10.24
N ALA A 308 -16.94 12.01 9.95
CA ALA A 308 -17.79 11.43 10.96
C ALA A 308 -17.21 10.13 11.54
N LEU A 309 -16.47 9.33 10.75
CA LEU A 309 -15.73 8.17 11.27
C LEU A 309 -14.64 8.60 12.26
N ALA A 310 -13.97 9.71 12.00
CA ALA A 310 -13.01 10.27 12.96
C ALA A 310 -13.69 10.67 14.28
N LYS A 311 -14.89 11.24 14.23
CA LYS A 311 -15.70 11.57 15.42
C LYS A 311 -16.22 10.33 16.14
N LEU A 312 -16.54 9.25 15.43
CA LEU A 312 -16.86 7.96 16.05
C LEU A 312 -15.65 7.40 16.82
N ILE A 313 -14.46 7.48 16.23
CA ILE A 313 -13.21 7.04 16.89
C ILE A 313 -12.94 7.87 18.15
N SER A 314 -13.15 9.20 18.11
CA SER A 314 -12.96 10.06 19.30
C SER A 314 -14.09 9.94 20.35
N GLY A 315 -15.18 9.25 20.06
CA GLY A 315 -16.36 9.14 20.92
C GLY A 315 -17.28 10.36 20.88
N GLU A 316 -17.05 11.30 19.98
CA GLU A 316 -17.88 12.51 19.81
C GLU A 316 -19.19 12.23 19.06
N LEU A 317 -19.23 11.14 18.27
CA LEU A 317 -20.41 10.74 17.50
C LEU A 317 -20.79 9.29 17.84
N PRO A 318 -22.07 9.02 18.20
CA PRO A 318 -22.57 7.66 18.37
C PRO A 318 -22.53 6.84 17.08
N LEU A 319 -22.41 5.51 17.20
CA LEU A 319 -22.36 4.59 16.05
C LEU A 319 -23.63 4.70 15.19
N GLU A 320 -24.81 4.76 15.81
CA GLU A 320 -26.10 4.87 15.12
C GLU A 320 -26.19 6.12 14.24
N ASP A 321 -25.66 7.25 14.70
CA ASP A 321 -25.64 8.50 13.94
C ASP A 321 -24.68 8.41 12.76
N TRP A 322 -23.52 7.79 12.96
CA TRP A 322 -22.58 7.53 11.86
C TRP A 322 -23.17 6.58 10.80
N VAL A 323 -23.81 5.49 11.23
CA VAL A 323 -24.51 4.55 10.33
C VAL A 323 -25.63 5.25 9.56
N ALA A 324 -26.43 6.11 10.23
CA ALA A 324 -27.46 6.90 9.59
C ALA A 324 -26.87 7.84 8.53
N LEU A 325 -25.74 8.49 8.83
CA LEU A 325 -25.02 9.34 7.89
C LEU A 325 -24.53 8.55 6.66
N VAL A 326 -23.92 7.38 6.85
CA VAL A 326 -23.48 6.52 5.74
C VAL A 326 -24.63 6.19 4.79
N ARG A 327 -25.82 5.87 5.35
CA ARG A 327 -27.03 5.56 4.57
C ARG A 327 -27.64 6.76 3.86
N ALA A 328 -27.51 7.96 4.43
CA ALA A 328 -28.06 9.20 3.89
C ALA A 328 -27.12 9.89 2.90
N THR A 329 -25.81 9.58 2.95
CA THR A 329 -24.82 10.21 2.08
C THR A 329 -24.99 9.77 0.64
N VAL A 330 -25.20 10.73 -0.24
CA VAL A 330 -25.25 10.51 -1.69
C VAL A 330 -23.92 11.00 -2.26
N PRO A 331 -23.14 10.15 -2.92
CA PRO A 331 -21.91 10.59 -3.56
C PRO A 331 -22.19 11.72 -4.54
N PRO A 332 -21.27 12.68 -4.72
CA PRO A 332 -21.39 13.70 -5.75
C PRO A 332 -21.72 13.04 -7.08
N ARG A 333 -22.68 13.60 -7.81
CA ARG A 333 -23.05 13.07 -9.12
C ARG A 333 -21.81 13.01 -10.00
N ALA A 334 -21.51 11.83 -10.56
CA ALA A 334 -20.53 11.72 -11.62
C ALA A 334 -20.90 12.71 -12.71
N GLY A 335 -19.95 13.54 -13.12
CA GLY A 335 -20.20 14.53 -14.17
C GLY A 335 -20.64 13.81 -15.45
N TRP A 336 -21.89 13.97 -15.83
CA TRP A 336 -22.43 13.50 -17.12
C TRP A 336 -21.94 14.40 -18.26
N GLY A 337 -20.85 15.15 -18.04
CA GLY A 337 -20.19 15.94 -19.08
C GLY A 337 -19.71 15.01 -20.18
N ARG A 338 -20.04 15.32 -21.43
CA ARG A 338 -19.34 14.74 -22.58
C ARG A 338 -17.84 14.87 -22.29
N PRO A 339 -17.02 13.82 -22.53
CA PRO A 339 -15.58 13.96 -22.44
C PRO A 339 -15.22 15.23 -23.20
N SER A 340 -14.53 16.15 -22.56
CA SER A 340 -14.14 17.40 -23.18
C SER A 340 -13.39 17.02 -24.45
N SER A 341 -14.06 17.18 -25.60
CA SER A 341 -13.36 17.03 -26.88
C SER A 341 -12.13 17.93 -26.78
N PRO A 342 -10.94 17.50 -27.20
CA PRO A 342 -9.75 18.32 -27.16
C PRO A 342 -10.13 19.71 -27.66
N GLY A 343 -9.88 20.73 -26.84
CA GLY A 343 -10.36 22.08 -27.10
C GLY A 343 -10.01 22.51 -28.50
N PHE A 344 -10.82 23.37 -29.12
CA PHE A 344 -10.64 23.87 -30.47
C PHE A 344 -9.18 24.21 -30.78
N TRP A 345 -8.45 24.80 -29.80
CA TRP A 345 -7.05 25.16 -29.92
C TRP A 345 -6.10 23.95 -30.00
N LEU A 346 -6.38 22.85 -29.33
CA LEU A 346 -5.61 21.61 -29.45
C LEU A 346 -5.81 20.97 -30.81
N ARG A 347 -7.05 20.95 -31.33
CA ARG A 347 -7.34 20.48 -32.70
C ARG A 347 -6.69 21.37 -33.76
N LEU A 348 -6.68 22.68 -33.52
CA LEU A 348 -6.02 23.65 -34.42
C LEU A 348 -4.51 23.44 -34.43
N ARG A 349 -3.89 23.25 -33.25
CA ARG A 349 -2.46 22.93 -33.10
C ARG A 349 -2.10 21.64 -33.84
N ASP A 350 -2.87 20.59 -33.67
CA ASP A 350 -2.63 19.32 -34.31
C ASP A 350 -2.88 19.38 -35.83
N TRP A 351 -3.83 20.20 -36.27
CA TRP A 351 -4.06 20.47 -37.68
C TRP A 351 -2.89 21.24 -38.32
N PHE A 352 -2.33 22.25 -37.67
CA PHE A 352 -1.15 22.97 -38.12
C PHE A 352 0.14 22.15 -38.00
N ALA A 353 0.24 21.20 -37.08
CA ALA A 353 1.40 20.32 -36.92
C ALA A 353 1.42 19.17 -37.95
N ALA A 354 0.29 18.85 -38.56
CA ALA A 354 0.18 17.73 -39.51
C ALA A 354 1.05 17.86 -40.77
N PRO A 355 1.28 19.02 -41.39
CA PRO A 355 2.11 19.11 -42.58
C PRO A 355 3.61 18.90 -42.30
N PHE A 356 4.08 19.16 -41.10
CA PHE A 356 5.50 19.01 -40.77
C PHE A 356 5.92 17.56 -40.39
N ARG A 357 4.98 16.67 -40.10
CA ARG A 357 5.27 15.24 -39.79
C ARG A 357 5.47 14.36 -41.03
N ARG A 358 5.18 14.85 -42.24
CA ARG A 358 5.28 14.02 -43.47
C ARG A 358 6.66 13.92 -44.08
N ARG A 359 7.74 14.47 -43.49
CA ARG A 359 9.11 14.42 -44.05
C ARG A 359 10.16 13.73 -43.18
N ALA A 360 9.77 12.94 -42.19
CA ALA A 360 10.74 12.13 -41.44
C ALA A 360 10.38 10.64 -41.57
N THR A 361 11.19 9.96 -42.39
CA THR A 361 11.42 8.52 -42.49
C THR A 361 10.25 7.62 -42.92
N ALA A 362 10.23 7.30 -44.22
CA ALA A 362 9.68 6.04 -44.69
C ALA A 362 10.53 4.88 -44.09
N ARG A 363 9.97 4.18 -43.10
CA ARG A 363 10.47 2.85 -42.71
C ARG A 363 9.90 1.83 -43.68
N PRO A 364 10.68 0.81 -44.13
CA PRO A 364 10.21 -0.19 -45.05
C PRO A 364 9.06 -1.00 -44.40
N ALA A 365 8.07 -1.33 -45.23
CA ALA A 365 6.93 -2.14 -44.88
C ALA A 365 7.41 -3.50 -44.31
N VAL A 366 7.05 -3.76 -43.06
CA VAL A 366 7.09 -5.13 -42.52
C VAL A 366 5.97 -5.91 -43.19
N ALA A 367 6.30 -7.00 -43.84
CA ALA A 367 5.40 -7.87 -44.57
C ALA A 367 4.25 -8.31 -43.64
N ALA A 368 3.04 -8.23 -44.17
CA ALA A 368 1.82 -8.67 -43.50
C ALA A 368 1.97 -10.17 -43.12
N ALA A 369 1.90 -10.44 -41.82
CA ALA A 369 1.76 -11.80 -41.32
C ALA A 369 0.42 -12.35 -41.79
N SER A 370 0.45 -13.54 -42.43
CA SER A 370 -0.70 -14.28 -42.86
C SER A 370 -1.68 -14.56 -41.72
N PRO A 371 -2.99 -14.60 -42.00
CA PRO A 371 -3.98 -14.89 -40.97
C PRO A 371 -3.85 -16.33 -40.47
N LEU A 372 -3.88 -16.48 -39.15
CA LEU A 372 -3.93 -17.77 -38.48
C LEU A 372 -5.16 -18.60 -38.97
N PRO A 373 -5.01 -19.91 -39.13
CA PRO A 373 -6.12 -20.77 -39.57
C PRO A 373 -7.25 -20.82 -38.52
N ARG A 374 -8.47 -20.72 -39.01
CA ARG A 374 -9.68 -20.92 -38.23
C ARG A 374 -9.79 -22.38 -37.79
N THR A 375 -10.24 -22.55 -36.55
CA THR A 375 -10.93 -23.69 -35.98
C THR A 375 -10.09 -24.86 -35.50
N GLU A 376 -9.99 -24.95 -34.17
CA GLU A 376 -10.38 -26.21 -33.53
C GLU A 376 -11.27 -25.86 -32.30
N ARG A 377 -12.49 -26.39 -32.35
CA ARG A 377 -13.46 -26.29 -31.27
C ARG A 377 -12.93 -27.07 -30.09
N PHE A 378 -12.66 -26.36 -29.00
CA PHE A 378 -12.36 -26.98 -27.72
C PHE A 378 -13.53 -27.86 -27.29
N ARG A 379 -13.38 -29.20 -27.39
CA ARG A 379 -14.28 -30.16 -26.77
C ARG A 379 -13.90 -30.30 -25.31
N MET A 380 -14.78 -29.84 -24.43
CA MET A 380 -14.67 -30.13 -23.00
C MET A 380 -14.71 -31.65 -22.76
N PRO A 381 -13.84 -32.17 -21.83
CA PRO A 381 -13.93 -33.56 -21.41
C PRO A 381 -15.23 -33.80 -20.63
N GLU A 382 -15.88 -34.95 -20.91
CA GLU A 382 -17.20 -35.36 -20.38
C GLU A 382 -17.28 -35.61 -18.86
N ARG A 383 -16.27 -35.26 -18.06
CA ARG A 383 -16.20 -35.60 -16.64
C ARG A 383 -16.69 -34.51 -15.69
N MET A 384 -17.30 -33.42 -16.16
CA MET A 384 -17.88 -32.38 -15.29
C MET A 384 -19.37 -32.14 -15.60
N ARG A 385 -20.17 -33.15 -15.53
CA ARG A 385 -21.63 -32.98 -15.44
C ARG A 385 -22.03 -33.05 -13.96
N TRP A 386 -22.27 -31.91 -13.35
CA TRP A 386 -22.91 -31.81 -12.05
C TRP A 386 -24.38 -32.26 -12.19
N ARG A 387 -24.77 -33.33 -11.49
CA ARG A 387 -26.18 -33.76 -11.36
C ARG A 387 -26.86 -32.80 -10.35
N CYS A 388 -27.70 -31.90 -10.85
CA CYS A 388 -28.76 -31.30 -10.05
C CYS A 388 -29.81 -32.39 -9.77
N ARG A 389 -29.86 -32.87 -8.54
CA ARG A 389 -31.04 -33.59 -8.02
C ARG A 389 -31.93 -32.58 -7.29
N ALA A 390 -33.06 -32.23 -7.88
CA ALA A 390 -34.16 -31.62 -7.19
C ALA A 390 -34.68 -32.63 -6.14
N ARG A 391 -34.84 -32.22 -4.91
CA ARG A 391 -35.71 -32.90 -3.94
C ARG A 391 -36.96 -32.04 -3.77
N ARG A 392 -38.10 -32.69 -3.99
CA ARG A 392 -39.42 -32.24 -3.56
C ARG A 392 -39.54 -32.31 -2.04
#